data_10c1cf0397b784137a370ae612568b73
#
_entry.id   10c1cf0397b784137a370ae612568b73
#
_cell.length_a   1.000
_cell.length_b   1.000
_cell.length_c   1.000
_cell.angle_alpha   90.00
_cell.angle_beta   90.00
_cell.angle_gamma   90.00
#
_symmetry.space_group_name_H-M   'P 1'
#
loop_
_entity.id
_entity.type
_entity.pdbx_description
1 polymer ?
#
loop_
_entity_poly.entity_id
_entity_poly.type
_entity_poly.pdbx_seq_one_letter_code
_entity_poly.pdbx_strand_id
1 'polypeptide(L)'
;KLSALQRGPVRFYQNNVIALNEDVADHLMFVITGVVRSCKICKSGSRSVVSFYLPGDFVGWVDAKLSLSIEAATDTELLFIKRTGLVSLAAQNVRVANVLLTATTNELARAQEHVLLMSKSAKCRAAMFLSDLWVRLGKAQYLDVPMSHQDIADYLGLTTETFSRSI
;
A
#
# COMPACT_ATOMS: atom_id res chain seq x y z
N LYS A 1 -24.26 12.73 0.84
CA LYS A 1 -23.23 13.49 1.63
C LYS A 1 -21.80 13.04 1.35
N LEU A 2 -21.57 11.78 0.95
CA LEU A 2 -20.22 11.27 0.57
C LEU A 2 -19.72 11.87 -0.75
N SER A 3 -20.58 12.13 -1.72
CA SER A 3 -20.19 12.64 -3.05
C SER A 3 -19.51 14.02 -3.04
N ALA A 4 -19.76 14.84 -2.01
CA ALA A 4 -19.12 16.16 -1.87
C ALA A 4 -17.69 16.07 -1.27
N LEU A 5 -17.30 14.89 -0.73
CA LEU A 5 -16.01 14.64 -0.10
C LEU A 5 -15.05 13.88 -1.02
N GLN A 6 -15.55 13.41 -2.16
CA GLN A 6 -14.83 12.55 -3.08
C GLN A 6 -14.52 13.29 -4.38
N ARG A 7 -13.29 13.15 -4.84
CA ARG A 7 -12.99 13.31 -6.27
C ARG A 7 -13.26 11.96 -6.92
N GLY A 8 -13.98 11.91 -8.04
CA GLY A 8 -14.30 10.68 -8.77
C GLY A 8 -13.05 9.80 -9.01
N PRO A 9 -13.22 8.54 -9.43
CA PRO A 9 -12.09 7.65 -9.69
C PRO A 9 -11.09 8.31 -10.63
N VAL A 10 -9.82 8.31 -10.21
CA VAL A 10 -8.69 8.82 -10.99
C VAL A 10 -7.82 7.65 -11.38
N ARG A 11 -7.52 7.54 -12.68
CA ARG A 11 -6.67 6.50 -13.23
C ARG A 11 -5.22 6.96 -13.29
N PHE A 12 -4.32 6.07 -12.86
CA PHE A 12 -2.87 6.21 -12.97
C PHE A 12 -2.32 5.02 -13.72
N TYR A 13 -1.37 5.28 -14.62
CA TYR A 13 -0.64 4.23 -15.31
C TYR A 13 0.52 3.72 -14.48
N GLN A 14 0.95 2.51 -14.75
CA GLN A 14 2.09 1.89 -14.07
C GLN A 14 3.30 2.83 -14.02
N ASN A 15 3.94 2.88 -12.85
CA ASN A 15 5.07 3.75 -12.52
C ASN A 15 4.76 5.26 -12.45
N ASN A 16 3.51 5.69 -12.58
CA ASN A 16 3.16 7.07 -12.30
C ASN A 16 3.30 7.36 -10.80
N VAL A 17 3.87 8.53 -10.48
CA VAL A 17 3.80 9.09 -9.13
C VAL A 17 2.39 9.63 -8.91
N ILE A 18 1.74 9.13 -7.86
CA ILE A 18 0.37 9.51 -7.48
C ILE A 18 0.40 10.72 -6.55
N ALA A 19 1.31 10.69 -5.56
CA ALA A 19 1.46 11.76 -4.60
C ALA A 19 2.87 11.76 -4.00
N LEU A 20 3.36 12.94 -3.68
CA LEU A 20 4.61 13.17 -2.97
C LEU A 20 4.31 13.81 -1.61
N ASN A 21 4.99 13.37 -0.58
CA ASN A 21 5.07 13.94 0.78
C ASN A 21 3.87 14.79 1.26
N GLU A 22 3.80 16.05 0.84
CA GLU A 22 2.82 17.03 1.32
C GLU A 22 1.43 16.81 0.73
N ASP A 23 1.34 16.30 -0.50
CA ASP A 23 0.06 16.05 -1.18
C ASP A 23 -0.75 14.93 -0.51
N VAL A 24 -0.07 14.02 0.20
CA VAL A 24 -0.70 12.91 0.94
C VAL A 24 -1.41 13.38 2.20
N ALA A 25 -1.03 14.55 2.75
CA ALA A 25 -1.52 15.02 4.05
C ALA A 25 -3.03 15.29 4.06
N ASP A 26 -3.59 15.79 2.97
CA ASP A 26 -4.98 16.25 2.90
C ASP A 26 -5.99 15.17 2.49
N HIS A 27 -5.53 14.11 1.85
CA HIS A 27 -6.41 13.07 1.31
C HIS A 27 -6.01 11.67 1.79
N LEU A 28 -7.04 10.85 2.03
CA LEU A 28 -6.91 9.40 2.00
C LEU A 28 -7.29 8.91 0.60
N MET A 29 -6.54 7.97 0.09
CA MET A 29 -6.82 7.33 -1.18
C MET A 29 -7.32 5.91 -0.93
N PHE A 30 -8.37 5.50 -1.63
CA PHE A 30 -8.90 4.15 -1.59
C PHE A 30 -8.59 3.46 -2.91
N VAL A 31 -7.98 2.29 -2.88
CA VAL A 31 -7.62 1.52 -4.06
C VAL A 31 -8.86 0.79 -4.59
N ILE A 32 -9.31 1.14 -5.81
CA ILE A 32 -10.43 0.48 -6.48
C ILE A 32 -9.93 -0.70 -7.28
N THR A 33 -8.90 -0.48 -8.11
CA THR A 33 -8.27 -1.52 -8.93
C THR A 33 -6.76 -1.30 -8.98
N GLY A 34 -6.01 -2.35 -9.35
CA GLY A 34 -4.57 -2.31 -9.47
C GLY A 34 -3.85 -2.38 -8.14
N VAL A 35 -2.57 -2.03 -8.14
CA VAL A 35 -1.69 -2.06 -6.97
C VAL A 35 -0.95 -0.74 -6.84
N VAL A 36 -0.94 -0.20 -5.63
CA VAL A 36 -0.17 0.97 -5.24
C VAL A 36 1.00 0.53 -4.35
N ARG A 37 2.13 1.20 -4.47
CA ARG A 37 3.28 1.04 -3.57
C ARG A 37 3.64 2.37 -2.92
N SER A 38 4.05 2.33 -1.66
CA SER A 38 4.76 3.44 -1.03
C SER A 38 6.25 3.18 -1.07
N CYS A 39 7.02 4.19 -1.46
CA CYS A 39 8.47 4.10 -1.62
C CYS A 39 9.17 5.17 -0.80
N LYS A 40 10.35 4.84 -0.30
CA LYS A 40 11.29 5.77 0.31
C LYS A 40 12.55 5.84 -0.54
N ILE A 41 12.96 7.06 -0.89
CA ILE A 41 14.25 7.31 -1.50
C ILE A 41 15.22 7.67 -0.39
N CYS A 42 16.24 6.84 -0.19
CA CYS A 42 17.31 7.10 0.77
C CYS A 42 18.25 8.20 0.27
N LYS A 43 19.00 8.80 1.19
CA LYS A 43 20.02 9.82 0.83
C LYS A 43 21.09 9.30 -0.15
N SER A 44 21.30 8.00 -0.19
CA SER A 44 22.19 7.31 -1.15
C SER A 44 21.61 7.22 -2.57
N GLY A 45 20.36 7.65 -2.80
CA GLY A 45 19.63 7.45 -4.05
C GLY A 45 19.00 6.07 -4.21
N SER A 46 19.20 5.14 -3.27
CA SER A 46 18.53 3.84 -3.29
C SER A 46 17.05 3.99 -2.96
N ARG A 47 16.19 3.28 -3.71
CA ARG A 47 14.76 3.18 -3.47
C ARG A 47 14.46 1.95 -2.59
N SER A 48 13.57 2.09 -1.65
CA SER A 48 13.01 0.97 -0.88
C SER A 48 11.49 1.02 -0.98
N VAL A 49 10.87 -0.10 -1.26
CA VAL A 49 9.41 -0.25 -1.16
C VAL A 49 9.07 -0.49 0.30
N VAL A 50 8.17 0.32 0.84
CA VAL A 50 7.76 0.28 2.25
C VAL A 50 6.49 -0.54 2.43
N SER A 51 5.53 -0.42 1.50
CA SER A 51 4.27 -1.16 1.56
C SER A 51 3.66 -1.32 0.17
N PHE A 52 2.82 -2.35 0.02
CA PHE A 52 1.91 -2.53 -1.11
C PHE A 52 0.46 -2.43 -0.65
N TYR A 53 -0.34 -1.74 -1.45
CA TYR A 53 -1.78 -1.55 -1.23
C TYR A 53 -2.55 -2.18 -2.39
N LEU A 54 -3.46 -3.07 -2.05
CA LEU A 54 -4.31 -3.84 -2.98
C LEU A 54 -5.73 -3.24 -3.04
N PRO A 55 -6.58 -3.66 -3.97
CA PRO A 55 -7.98 -3.25 -4.00
C PRO A 55 -8.66 -3.47 -2.65
N GLY A 56 -9.34 -2.43 -2.14
CA GLY A 56 -9.94 -2.39 -0.82
C GLY A 56 -9.09 -1.74 0.28
N ASP A 57 -7.81 -1.50 0.03
CA ASP A 57 -6.94 -0.81 0.99
C ASP A 57 -7.08 0.71 0.92
N PHE A 58 -6.79 1.35 2.05
CA PHE A 58 -6.60 2.79 2.11
C PHE A 58 -5.11 3.12 2.13
N VAL A 59 -4.74 4.16 1.37
CA VAL A 59 -3.38 4.71 1.28
C VAL A 59 -3.36 6.12 1.85
N GLY A 60 -2.26 6.52 2.46
CA GLY A 60 -2.10 7.88 2.98
C GLY A 60 -2.28 8.00 4.49
N TRP A 61 -2.22 6.90 5.25
CA TRP A 61 -2.20 6.94 6.71
C TRP A 61 -0.92 7.55 7.30
N VAL A 62 0.10 7.67 6.47
CA VAL A 62 1.46 8.01 6.89
C VAL A 62 1.60 9.52 7.08
N ASP A 63 2.28 9.93 8.14
CA ASP A 63 2.66 11.32 8.37
C ASP A 63 3.62 11.79 7.27
N ALA A 64 3.44 13.01 6.77
CA ALA A 64 4.31 13.67 5.80
C ALA A 64 5.81 13.66 6.21
N LYS A 65 6.10 13.56 7.51
CA LYS A 65 7.46 13.43 8.04
C LYS A 65 8.26 12.23 7.53
N LEU A 66 7.58 11.15 7.10
CA LEU A 66 8.28 9.96 6.60
C LEU A 66 8.80 10.12 5.18
N SER A 67 8.44 11.20 4.48
CA SER A 67 8.92 11.52 3.12
C SER A 67 8.78 10.32 2.17
N LEU A 68 7.58 9.75 2.07
CA LEU A 68 7.28 8.66 1.16
C LEU A 68 6.70 9.19 -0.15
N SER A 69 7.06 8.57 -1.27
CA SER A 69 6.32 8.67 -2.53
C SER A 69 5.26 7.57 -2.61
N ILE A 70 4.10 7.91 -3.14
CA ILE A 70 3.05 6.96 -3.48
C ILE A 70 3.03 6.81 -4.98
N GLU A 71 3.16 5.58 -5.46
CA GLU A 71 3.33 5.27 -6.87
C GLU A 71 2.41 4.12 -7.30
N ALA A 72 1.97 4.14 -8.55
CA ALA A 72 1.23 3.05 -9.17
C ALA A 72 2.20 1.90 -9.51
N ALA A 73 2.09 0.76 -8.83
CA ALA A 73 2.87 -0.43 -9.16
C ALA A 73 2.33 -1.15 -10.42
N THR A 74 1.03 -1.01 -10.68
CA THR A 74 0.32 -1.43 -11.90
C THR A 74 -0.60 -0.30 -12.35
N ASP A 75 -1.27 -0.44 -13.48
CA ASP A 75 -2.39 0.44 -13.82
C ASP A 75 -3.43 0.39 -12.70
N THR A 76 -3.80 1.54 -12.16
CA THR A 76 -4.52 1.67 -10.88
C THR A 76 -5.61 2.73 -10.98
N GLU A 77 -6.76 2.45 -10.36
CA GLU A 77 -7.81 3.45 -10.14
C GLU A 77 -7.97 3.72 -8.65
N LEU A 78 -7.97 5.00 -8.29
CA LEU A 78 -8.04 5.48 -6.91
C LEU A 78 -9.20 6.45 -6.71
N LEU A 79 -9.79 6.37 -5.53
CA LEU A 79 -10.74 7.35 -5.03
C LEU A 79 -10.05 8.24 -3.99
N PHE A 80 -10.08 9.56 -4.21
CA PHE A 80 -9.53 10.52 -3.26
C PHE A 80 -10.60 11.02 -2.31
N ILE A 81 -10.35 10.93 -1.02
CA ILE A 81 -11.30 11.31 0.03
C ILE A 81 -10.63 12.36 0.93
N LYS A 82 -11.23 13.54 1.06
CA LYS A 82 -10.71 14.57 1.96
C LYS A 82 -10.69 14.08 3.40
N ARG A 83 -9.52 14.10 4.03
CA ARG A 83 -9.31 13.62 5.40
C ARG A 83 -10.20 14.33 6.41
N THR A 84 -10.28 15.66 6.34
CA THR A 84 -11.12 16.48 7.24
C THR A 84 -12.59 16.09 7.14
N GLY A 85 -13.09 15.87 5.94
CA GLY A 85 -14.47 15.45 5.72
C GLY A 85 -14.74 14.04 6.22
N LEU A 86 -13.76 13.13 6.06
CA LEU A 86 -13.87 11.76 6.55
C LEU A 86 -13.90 11.70 8.08
N VAL A 87 -13.06 12.50 8.76
CA VAL A 87 -13.05 12.64 10.22
C VAL A 87 -14.39 13.19 10.73
N SER A 88 -14.90 14.26 10.09
CA SER A 88 -16.21 14.82 10.44
C SER A 88 -17.36 13.82 10.26
N LEU A 89 -17.29 12.99 9.22
CA LEU A 89 -18.27 11.93 8.97
C LEU A 89 -18.17 10.82 10.01
N ALA A 90 -16.96 10.41 10.38
CA ALA A 90 -16.70 9.40 11.40
C ALA A 90 -17.21 9.84 12.78
N ALA A 91 -17.09 11.12 13.13
CA ALA A 91 -17.62 11.67 14.37
C ALA A 91 -19.17 11.57 14.48
N GLN A 92 -19.85 11.50 13.34
CA GLN A 92 -21.32 11.43 13.28
C GLN A 92 -21.85 10.03 12.90
N ASN A 93 -20.97 9.11 12.51
CA ASN A 93 -21.37 7.80 12.01
C ASN A 93 -20.43 6.69 12.48
N VAL A 94 -20.90 5.92 13.46
CA VAL A 94 -20.16 4.81 14.09
C VAL A 94 -19.68 3.77 13.05
N ARG A 95 -20.45 3.50 11.99
CA ARG A 95 -20.04 2.56 10.94
C ARG A 95 -18.78 3.06 10.21
N VAL A 96 -18.75 4.36 9.89
CA VAL A 96 -17.56 4.97 9.25
C VAL A 96 -16.38 4.95 10.21
N ALA A 97 -16.58 5.30 11.48
CA ALA A 97 -15.54 5.24 12.50
C ALA A 97 -14.94 3.81 12.61
N ASN A 98 -15.80 2.78 12.65
CA ASN A 98 -15.35 1.39 12.71
C ASN A 98 -14.57 0.97 11.46
N VAL A 99 -14.98 1.38 10.26
CA VAL A 99 -14.24 1.10 9.02
C VAL A 99 -12.84 1.72 9.08
N LEU A 100 -12.73 2.97 9.53
CA LEU A 100 -11.44 3.65 9.67
C LEU A 100 -10.56 3.00 10.72
N LEU A 101 -11.13 2.63 11.87
CA LEU A 101 -10.40 1.92 12.93
C LEU A 101 -9.87 0.59 12.41
N THR A 102 -10.70 -0.21 11.73
CA THR A 102 -10.29 -1.48 11.14
C THR A 102 -9.18 -1.29 10.11
N ALA A 103 -9.31 -0.31 9.22
CA ALA A 103 -8.29 -0.02 8.21
C ALA A 103 -6.96 0.39 8.86
N THR A 104 -7.00 1.21 9.91
CA THR A 104 -5.80 1.65 10.65
C THR A 104 -5.15 0.48 11.41
N THR A 105 -5.94 -0.37 12.05
CA THR A 105 -5.40 -1.54 12.77
C THR A 105 -4.80 -2.56 11.82
N ASN A 106 -5.40 -2.77 10.64
CA ASN A 106 -4.82 -3.62 9.61
C ASN A 106 -3.49 -3.07 9.08
N GLU A 107 -3.38 -1.76 8.89
CA GLU A 107 -2.12 -1.14 8.47
C GLU A 107 -1.04 -1.30 9.54
N LEU A 108 -1.37 -1.09 10.80
CA LEU A 108 -0.45 -1.31 11.91
C LEU A 108 0.01 -2.77 11.98
N ALA A 109 -0.92 -3.73 11.85
CA ALA A 109 -0.59 -5.15 11.84
C ALA A 109 0.38 -5.50 10.70
N ARG A 110 0.13 -5.02 9.48
CA ARG A 110 1.04 -5.21 8.34
C ARG A 110 2.44 -4.65 8.59
N ALA A 111 2.52 -3.46 9.19
CA ALA A 111 3.81 -2.85 9.54
C ALA A 111 4.57 -3.70 10.56
N GLN A 112 3.89 -4.23 11.59
CA GLN A 112 4.49 -5.11 12.59
C GLN A 112 4.94 -6.45 11.99
N GLU A 113 4.11 -7.05 11.15
CA GLU A 113 4.44 -8.29 10.43
C GLU A 113 5.65 -8.10 9.52
N HIS A 114 5.75 -6.95 8.83
CA HIS A 114 6.91 -6.62 8.01
C HIS A 114 8.20 -6.55 8.84
N VAL A 115 8.17 -5.93 10.02
CA VAL A 115 9.32 -5.90 10.94
C VAL A 115 9.75 -7.30 11.33
N LEU A 116 8.79 -8.16 11.70
CA LEU A 116 9.08 -9.57 12.05
C LEU A 116 9.61 -10.35 10.85
N LEU A 117 9.11 -10.07 9.65
CA LEU A 117 9.55 -10.68 8.40
C LEU A 117 11.03 -10.43 8.14
N MET A 118 11.53 -9.22 8.43
CA MET A 118 12.93 -8.83 8.20
C MET A 118 13.94 -9.67 9.01
N SER A 119 13.52 -10.31 10.10
CA SER A 119 14.36 -11.22 10.89
C SER A 119 14.51 -12.63 10.28
N LYS A 120 13.76 -12.97 9.23
CA LYS A 120 13.72 -14.30 8.64
C LYS A 120 14.73 -14.47 7.50
N SER A 121 15.02 -15.72 7.12
CA SER A 121 15.84 -16.03 5.94
C SER A 121 15.15 -15.56 4.65
N ALA A 122 15.91 -15.34 3.58
CA ALA A 122 15.39 -14.90 2.28
C ALA A 122 14.25 -15.78 1.75
N LYS A 123 14.41 -17.11 1.82
CA LYS A 123 13.37 -18.07 1.42
C LYS A 123 12.10 -17.93 2.27
N CYS A 124 12.25 -17.74 3.58
CA CYS A 124 11.11 -17.58 4.48
C CYS A 124 10.38 -16.26 4.21
N ARG A 125 11.12 -15.14 3.96
CA ARG A 125 10.53 -13.86 3.56
C ARG A 125 9.71 -13.98 2.28
N ALA A 126 10.27 -14.60 1.23
CA ALA A 126 9.57 -14.82 -0.03
C ALA A 126 8.31 -15.66 0.15
N ALA A 127 8.40 -16.78 0.86
CA ALA A 127 7.27 -17.67 1.09
C ALA A 127 6.14 -16.99 1.89
N MET A 128 6.48 -16.27 2.96
CA MET A 128 5.50 -15.56 3.79
C MET A 128 4.81 -14.44 3.00
N PHE A 129 5.57 -13.66 2.23
CA PHE A 129 5.02 -12.61 1.36
C PHE A 129 4.04 -13.18 0.34
N LEU A 130 4.42 -14.23 -0.37
CA LEU A 130 3.55 -14.85 -1.39
C LEU A 130 2.30 -15.49 -0.76
N SER A 131 2.44 -16.07 0.44
CA SER A 131 1.30 -16.61 1.19
C SER A 131 0.31 -15.52 1.61
N ASP A 132 0.80 -14.40 2.15
CA ASP A 132 -0.05 -13.24 2.48
C ASP A 132 -0.74 -12.68 1.24
N LEU A 133 0.02 -12.48 0.16
CA LEU A 133 -0.51 -11.98 -1.10
C LEU A 133 -1.62 -12.91 -1.65
N TRP A 134 -1.40 -14.23 -1.60
CA TRP A 134 -2.40 -15.21 -2.03
C TRP A 134 -3.69 -15.13 -1.23
N VAL A 135 -3.59 -14.95 0.10
CA VAL A 135 -4.76 -14.76 0.97
C VAL A 135 -5.49 -13.46 0.60
N ARG A 136 -4.76 -12.36 0.42
CA ARG A 136 -5.32 -11.04 0.11
C ARG A 136 -5.96 -10.97 -1.27
N LEU A 137 -5.46 -11.74 -2.24
CA LEU A 137 -6.03 -11.86 -3.59
C LEU A 137 -7.16 -12.90 -3.70
N GLY A 138 -7.67 -13.42 -2.58
CA GLY A 138 -8.86 -14.27 -2.54
C GLY A 138 -8.61 -15.75 -2.72
N LYS A 139 -7.39 -16.25 -2.48
CA LYS A 139 -7.01 -17.68 -2.48
C LYS A 139 -7.33 -18.39 -3.80
N ALA A 140 -7.07 -17.74 -4.93
CA ALA A 140 -7.24 -18.34 -6.25
C ALA A 140 -6.35 -19.59 -6.43
N GLN A 141 -6.71 -20.45 -7.38
CA GLN A 141 -5.96 -21.68 -7.68
C GLN A 141 -4.51 -21.39 -8.12
N TYR A 142 -4.31 -20.26 -8.80
CA TYR A 142 -2.99 -19.76 -9.21
C TYR A 142 -2.81 -18.34 -8.66
N LEU A 143 -1.61 -18.05 -8.17
CA LEU A 143 -1.26 -16.71 -7.72
C LEU A 143 -0.66 -15.95 -8.91
N ASP A 144 -1.45 -15.02 -9.44
CA ASP A 144 -0.93 -13.99 -10.34
C ASP A 144 -0.35 -12.86 -9.50
N VAL A 145 0.97 -12.66 -9.59
CA VAL A 145 1.69 -11.65 -8.80
C VAL A 145 1.76 -10.36 -9.61
N PRO A 146 0.97 -9.32 -9.26
CA PRO A 146 0.85 -8.13 -10.10
C PRO A 146 2.04 -7.18 -9.99
N MET A 147 2.93 -7.35 -9.01
CA MET A 147 4.08 -6.50 -8.77
C MET A 147 5.32 -7.05 -9.47
N SER A 148 6.26 -6.16 -9.84
CA SER A 148 7.53 -6.59 -10.41
C SER A 148 8.40 -7.33 -9.38
N HIS A 149 9.23 -8.27 -9.84
CA HIS A 149 10.20 -8.96 -8.98
C HIS A 149 11.15 -7.98 -8.29
N GLN A 150 11.48 -6.85 -8.94
CA GLN A 150 12.32 -5.81 -8.36
C GLN A 150 11.61 -5.16 -7.16
N ASP A 151 10.33 -4.77 -7.30
CA ASP A 151 9.58 -4.14 -6.21
C ASP A 151 9.40 -5.09 -5.02
N ILE A 152 9.18 -6.38 -5.28
CA ILE A 152 9.07 -7.38 -4.22
C ILE A 152 10.42 -7.57 -3.53
N ALA A 153 11.50 -7.64 -4.29
CA ALA A 153 12.85 -7.75 -3.73
C ALA A 153 13.17 -6.52 -2.86
N ASP A 154 12.89 -5.30 -3.35
CA ASP A 154 13.07 -4.05 -2.60
C ASP A 154 12.25 -4.07 -1.28
N TYR A 155 10.99 -4.54 -1.33
CA TYR A 155 10.12 -4.69 -0.15
C TYR A 155 10.67 -5.70 0.85
N LEU A 156 11.21 -6.82 0.37
CA LEU A 156 11.75 -7.89 1.22
C LEU A 156 13.19 -7.65 1.69
N GLY A 157 13.81 -6.54 1.27
CA GLY A 157 15.22 -6.26 1.57
C GLY A 157 16.16 -7.30 0.95
N LEU A 158 15.87 -7.74 -0.26
CA LEU A 158 16.61 -8.74 -1.03
C LEU A 158 17.12 -8.13 -2.35
N THR A 159 18.07 -8.80 -2.98
CA THR A 159 18.33 -8.55 -4.40
C THR A 159 17.33 -9.31 -5.26
N THR A 160 17.04 -8.81 -6.47
CA THR A 160 16.14 -9.49 -7.42
C THR A 160 16.58 -10.92 -7.70
N GLU A 161 17.90 -11.14 -7.80
CA GLU A 161 18.49 -12.47 -7.99
C GLU A 161 18.21 -13.39 -6.80
N THR A 162 18.38 -12.88 -5.57
CA THR A 162 18.10 -13.64 -4.34
C THR A 162 16.62 -14.00 -4.24
N PHE A 163 15.73 -13.06 -4.55
CA PHE A 163 14.29 -13.32 -4.59
C PHE A 163 13.96 -14.39 -5.62
N SER A 164 14.42 -14.25 -6.88
CA SER A 164 14.17 -15.22 -7.96
C SER A 164 14.67 -16.64 -7.67
N ARG A 165 15.74 -16.77 -6.87
CA ARG A 165 16.24 -18.10 -6.43
C ARG A 165 15.47 -18.66 -5.24
N SER A 166 14.62 -17.85 -4.61
CA SER A 166 13.90 -18.24 -3.38
C SER A 166 12.49 -18.75 -3.64
N ILE A 167 12.01 -18.58 -4.88
CA ILE A 167 10.67 -18.97 -5.35
C ILE A 167 10.70 -20.19 -6.26
#